data_98793ad25329db87db8111c77cdbd363
#
_entry.id   98793ad25329db87db8111c77cdbd363
#
_cell.length_a   1.000
_cell.length_b   1.000
_cell.length_c   1.000
_cell.angle_alpha   90.00
_cell.angle_beta   90.00
_cell.angle_gamma   90.00
#
_symmetry.space_group_name_H-M   'P 1'
#
loop_
_entity.id
_entity.type
_entity.pdbx_description
1 polymer ?
#
loop_
_entity_poly.entity_id
_entity_poly.type
_entity_poly.pdbx_seq_one_letter_code
_entity_poly.pdbx_strand_id
1 'polypeptide(L)'
;MAVQQQDGYDAVVVGGGAAGLSGAIALARSRRRVLVVDAGSPRNAPAAGVHNLIGREGTSPLALLERGRADLVAYGGEVRRGRAVGARRTDDGFAVDLEDGSVVHGRRLLVTTGLEDELPDVPGVAERWGHQVLHCPFCHGWEVRDQRIGVLATGAMATHQAVLFSRLSDRVVLLAHDAPPPASDLPRLAAAGVAVVTGRVTALEGEPDRLAGVRLEDGTLLPLDAVVVAPRMVARSAVLDALGLEPVPHPTGMGQHYPADPTGRTGVAGIFLAGNVADLTAQVGASAAAGTTAGAMVHAELIEEELAALLPAPVDQPLA
;
A
#
# COMPACT_ATOMS: atom_id res chain seq x y z
N MET A 1 18.62 39.80 -7.96
CA MET A 1 19.46 38.58 -8.13
C MET A 1 18.62 37.58 -8.87
N ALA A 2 19.00 37.19 -10.08
CA ALA A 2 18.28 36.16 -10.83
C ALA A 2 18.50 34.81 -10.13
N VAL A 3 17.41 34.21 -9.65
CA VAL A 3 17.43 32.83 -9.19
C VAL A 3 17.74 32.00 -10.42
N GLN A 4 18.91 31.36 -10.46
CA GLN A 4 19.19 30.32 -11.45
C GLN A 4 18.07 29.27 -11.33
N GLN A 5 17.34 29.10 -12.42
CA GLN A 5 16.32 28.08 -12.54
C GLN A 5 17.06 26.72 -12.49
N GLN A 6 17.09 26.08 -11.33
CA GLN A 6 17.61 24.72 -11.21
C GLN A 6 16.76 23.82 -12.09
N ASP A 7 17.39 23.06 -12.99
CA ASP A 7 16.75 22.07 -13.86
C ASP A 7 16.32 20.83 -13.05
N GLY A 8 15.39 20.99 -12.09
CA GLY A 8 14.96 19.89 -11.22
C GLY A 8 13.79 20.26 -10.31
N TYR A 9 13.26 19.26 -9.63
CA TYR A 9 12.20 19.40 -8.63
C TYR A 9 12.78 19.48 -7.22
N ASP A 10 12.08 20.15 -6.31
CA ASP A 10 12.39 20.06 -4.87
C ASP A 10 12.17 18.64 -4.36
N ALA A 11 11.10 17.99 -4.86
CA ALA A 11 10.81 16.60 -4.55
C ALA A 11 10.26 15.84 -5.77
N VAL A 12 10.74 14.61 -5.96
CA VAL A 12 10.11 13.63 -6.84
C VAL A 12 9.37 12.61 -5.97
N VAL A 13 8.08 12.45 -6.24
CA VAL A 13 7.22 11.47 -5.58
C VAL A 13 7.06 10.28 -6.53
N VAL A 14 7.43 9.08 -6.09
CA VAL A 14 7.31 7.85 -6.87
C VAL A 14 6.10 7.06 -6.40
N GLY A 15 5.06 7.04 -7.22
CA GLY A 15 3.75 6.45 -6.94
C GLY A 15 2.67 7.50 -6.67
N GLY A 16 1.61 7.47 -7.49
CA GLY A 16 0.47 8.41 -7.44
C GLY A 16 -0.77 7.83 -6.73
N GLY A 17 -0.56 6.97 -5.73
CA GLY A 17 -1.61 6.50 -4.83
C GLY A 17 -2.00 7.53 -3.77
N ALA A 18 -2.84 7.12 -2.80
CA ALA A 18 -3.31 8.01 -1.73
C ALA A 18 -2.16 8.66 -0.95
N ALA A 19 -1.12 7.92 -0.62
CA ALA A 19 0.06 8.43 0.08
C ALA A 19 0.82 9.45 -0.77
N GLY A 20 1.14 9.10 -2.01
CA GLY A 20 1.95 9.94 -2.89
C GLY A 20 1.26 11.26 -3.23
N LEU A 21 -0.02 11.20 -3.62
CA LEU A 21 -0.78 12.42 -3.92
C LEU A 21 -0.94 13.32 -2.69
N SER A 22 -1.21 12.75 -1.50
CA SER A 22 -1.34 13.54 -0.27
C SER A 22 -0.02 14.22 0.12
N GLY A 23 1.12 13.53 0.00
CA GLY A 23 2.44 14.10 0.23
C GLY A 23 2.80 15.16 -0.80
N ALA A 24 2.52 14.92 -2.08
CA ALA A 24 2.74 15.86 -3.15
C ALA A 24 1.90 17.15 -2.99
N ILE A 25 0.61 17.00 -2.59
CA ILE A 25 -0.26 18.15 -2.31
C ILE A 25 0.30 18.98 -1.13
N ALA A 26 0.75 18.33 -0.05
CA ALA A 26 1.36 19.03 1.08
C ALA A 26 2.58 19.86 0.64
N LEU A 27 3.44 19.29 -0.20
CA LEU A 27 4.61 19.96 -0.76
C LEU A 27 4.21 21.11 -1.71
N ALA A 28 3.31 20.88 -2.65
CA ALA A 28 2.87 21.89 -3.61
C ALA A 28 2.18 23.09 -2.91
N ARG A 29 1.35 22.84 -1.88
CA ARG A 29 0.76 23.88 -1.03
C ARG A 29 1.79 24.66 -0.24
N SER A 30 2.95 24.07 0.04
CA SER A 30 4.13 24.72 0.62
C SER A 30 5.02 25.39 -0.43
N ARG A 31 4.52 25.56 -1.67
CA ARG A 31 5.18 26.19 -2.80
C ARG A 31 6.47 25.49 -3.24
N ARG A 32 6.58 24.19 -3.02
CA ARG A 32 7.67 23.36 -3.55
C ARG A 32 7.35 22.90 -4.98
N ARG A 33 8.39 22.84 -5.81
CA ARG A 33 8.28 22.22 -7.14
C ARG A 33 8.25 20.71 -6.97
N VAL A 34 7.12 20.08 -7.32
CA VAL A 34 6.89 18.65 -7.08
C VAL A 34 6.47 17.98 -8.37
N LEU A 35 7.09 16.83 -8.65
CA LEU A 35 6.68 15.91 -9.68
C LEU A 35 6.22 14.59 -9.03
N VAL A 36 5.04 14.11 -9.38
CA VAL A 36 4.60 12.73 -9.12
C VAL A 36 4.83 11.90 -10.38
N VAL A 37 5.59 10.81 -10.25
CA VAL A 37 5.72 9.76 -11.29
C VAL A 37 4.82 8.61 -10.91
N ASP A 38 3.82 8.30 -11.76
CA ASP A 38 2.79 7.29 -11.45
C ASP A 38 2.59 6.30 -12.59
N ALA A 39 2.76 5.02 -12.28
CA ALA A 39 2.51 3.92 -13.23
C ALA A 39 1.01 3.71 -13.53
N GLY A 40 0.11 4.27 -12.71
CA GLY A 40 -1.34 4.22 -12.92
C GLY A 40 -1.98 2.89 -12.58
N SER A 41 -1.36 2.08 -11.71
CA SER A 41 -1.86 0.76 -11.31
C SER A 41 -2.00 0.66 -9.79
N PRO A 42 -2.97 1.35 -9.18
CA PRO A 42 -3.14 1.32 -7.74
C PRO A 42 -3.62 -0.07 -7.28
N ARG A 43 -3.09 -0.55 -6.14
CA ARG A 43 -3.39 -1.85 -5.54
C ARG A 43 -4.90 -2.14 -5.43
N ASN A 44 -5.67 -1.14 -5.06
CA ASN A 44 -7.12 -1.25 -4.85
C ASN A 44 -7.96 -0.96 -6.11
N ALA A 45 -7.36 -0.90 -7.30
CA ALA A 45 -8.10 -0.66 -8.54
C ALA A 45 -9.27 -1.62 -8.78
N PRO A 46 -9.19 -2.93 -8.40
CA PRO A 46 -10.30 -3.86 -8.59
C PRO A 46 -11.49 -3.60 -7.66
N ALA A 47 -11.31 -2.88 -6.55
CA ALA A 47 -12.40 -2.63 -5.60
C ALA A 47 -13.44 -1.65 -6.17
N ALA A 48 -14.72 -1.90 -5.89
CA ALA A 48 -15.82 -1.04 -6.31
C ALA A 48 -15.80 0.33 -5.62
N GLY A 49 -15.38 0.38 -4.34
CA GLY A 49 -15.37 1.59 -3.53
C GLY A 49 -14.23 1.61 -2.51
N VAL A 50 -13.90 2.82 -2.07
CA VAL A 50 -13.05 3.06 -0.88
C VAL A 50 -13.98 3.24 0.31
N HIS A 51 -13.71 2.51 1.39
CA HIS A 51 -14.49 2.57 2.62
C HIS A 51 -13.65 3.10 3.79
N ASN A 52 -14.32 3.50 4.86
CA ASN A 52 -13.70 4.10 6.06
C ASN A 52 -12.91 5.40 5.77
N LEU A 53 -13.25 6.11 4.70
CA LEU A 53 -12.66 7.41 4.39
C LEU A 53 -13.72 8.50 4.55
N ILE A 54 -13.63 9.27 5.65
CA ILE A 54 -14.61 10.30 5.98
C ILE A 54 -14.84 11.28 4.81
N GLY A 55 -16.09 11.48 4.46
CA GLY A 55 -16.47 12.35 3.34
C GLY A 55 -16.23 11.78 1.94
N ARG A 56 -15.77 10.52 1.82
CA ARG A 56 -15.51 9.82 0.55
C ARG A 56 -15.96 8.36 0.55
N GLU A 57 -16.88 8.03 1.44
CA GLU A 57 -17.42 6.67 1.55
C GLU A 57 -17.97 6.17 0.20
N GLY A 58 -17.58 4.95 -0.20
CA GLY A 58 -18.00 4.33 -1.45
C GLY A 58 -17.45 4.96 -2.73
N THR A 59 -16.55 5.94 -2.63
CA THR A 59 -15.95 6.55 -3.83
C THR A 59 -15.05 5.52 -4.54
N SER A 60 -15.19 5.40 -5.88
CA SER A 60 -14.30 4.56 -6.67
C SER A 60 -12.82 4.93 -6.42
N PRO A 61 -11.91 3.95 -6.23
CA PRO A 61 -10.49 4.22 -6.04
C PRO A 61 -9.89 5.11 -7.13
N LEU A 62 -10.21 4.83 -8.39
CA LEU A 62 -9.70 5.60 -9.52
C LEU A 62 -10.24 7.04 -9.53
N ALA A 63 -11.53 7.23 -9.21
CA ALA A 63 -12.13 8.56 -9.12
C ALA A 63 -11.54 9.38 -7.95
N LEU A 64 -11.20 8.73 -6.84
CA LEU A 64 -10.52 9.38 -5.72
C LEU A 64 -9.14 9.90 -6.14
N LEU A 65 -8.34 9.07 -6.81
CA LEU A 65 -7.01 9.45 -7.27
C LEU A 65 -7.06 10.52 -8.37
N GLU A 66 -8.07 10.49 -9.24
CA GLU A 66 -8.26 11.53 -10.25
C GLU A 66 -8.49 12.91 -9.61
N ARG A 67 -9.32 12.98 -8.57
CA ARG A 67 -9.52 14.20 -7.78
C ARG A 67 -8.22 14.64 -7.11
N GLY A 68 -7.47 13.72 -6.52
CA GLY A 68 -6.18 14.03 -5.92
C GLY A 68 -5.15 14.58 -6.92
N ARG A 69 -5.13 14.07 -8.16
CA ARG A 69 -4.31 14.63 -9.25
C ARG A 69 -4.75 16.05 -9.62
N ALA A 70 -6.05 16.27 -9.75
CA ALA A 70 -6.59 17.60 -10.04
C ALA A 70 -6.25 18.62 -8.93
N ASP A 71 -6.37 18.22 -7.67
CA ASP A 71 -5.99 19.05 -6.52
C ASP A 71 -4.49 19.40 -6.55
N LEU A 72 -3.63 18.43 -6.84
CA LEU A 72 -2.18 18.65 -6.95
C LEU A 72 -1.85 19.66 -8.05
N VAL A 73 -2.43 19.50 -9.24
CA VAL A 73 -2.23 20.40 -10.39
C VAL A 73 -2.73 21.81 -10.08
N ALA A 74 -3.83 21.96 -9.35
CA ALA A 74 -4.37 23.25 -8.93
C ALA A 74 -3.39 24.04 -8.03
N TYR A 75 -2.49 23.35 -7.31
CA TYR A 75 -1.42 23.96 -6.52
C TYR A 75 -0.07 24.05 -7.28
N GLY A 76 -0.07 23.77 -8.59
CA GLY A 76 1.14 23.89 -9.44
C GLY A 76 2.07 22.67 -9.39
N GLY A 77 1.64 21.55 -8.77
CA GLY A 77 2.38 20.29 -8.86
C GLY A 77 2.17 19.62 -10.22
N GLU A 78 3.08 18.74 -10.59
CA GLU A 78 3.08 18.04 -11.86
C GLU A 78 2.84 16.54 -11.66
N VAL A 79 2.15 15.89 -12.61
CA VAL A 79 1.97 14.45 -12.65
C VAL A 79 2.45 13.93 -14.00
N ARG A 80 3.38 13.00 -13.96
CA ARG A 80 3.88 12.27 -15.14
C ARG A 80 3.46 10.83 -15.05
N ARG A 81 2.74 10.35 -16.05
CA ARG A 81 2.46 8.92 -16.18
C ARG A 81 3.71 8.21 -16.64
N GLY A 82 4.12 7.18 -15.92
CA GLY A 82 5.31 6.38 -16.21
C GLY A 82 5.73 5.54 -15.02
N ARG A 83 6.57 4.57 -15.27
CA ARG A 83 7.15 3.69 -14.25
C ARG A 83 8.58 4.13 -13.96
N ALA A 84 8.89 4.39 -12.70
CA ALA A 84 10.25 4.55 -12.23
C ALA A 84 10.89 3.15 -12.10
N VAL A 85 12.04 2.95 -12.73
CA VAL A 85 12.72 1.65 -12.83
C VAL A 85 14.07 1.63 -12.10
N GLY A 86 14.52 2.78 -11.59
CA GLY A 86 15.74 2.90 -10.80
C GLY A 86 15.93 4.32 -10.31
N ALA A 87 16.92 4.51 -9.46
CA ALA A 87 17.39 5.82 -9.06
C ALA A 87 18.86 5.76 -8.65
N ARG A 88 19.52 6.91 -8.65
CA ARG A 88 20.88 7.08 -8.15
C ARG A 88 21.02 8.41 -7.42
N ARG A 89 21.94 8.49 -6.49
CA ARG A 89 22.32 9.73 -5.83
C ARG A 89 23.13 10.62 -6.81
N THR A 90 22.90 11.90 -6.72
CA THR A 90 23.68 12.95 -7.41
C THR A 90 24.24 13.94 -6.38
N ASP A 91 25.08 14.88 -6.80
CA ASP A 91 25.64 15.91 -5.91
C ASP A 91 24.52 16.76 -5.26
N ASP A 92 23.44 17.06 -6.01
CA ASP A 92 22.34 17.92 -5.59
C ASP A 92 21.06 17.14 -5.18
N GLY A 93 21.13 15.82 -5.03
CA GLY A 93 19.95 15.02 -4.66
C GLY A 93 19.89 13.66 -5.35
N PHE A 94 18.91 13.44 -6.22
CA PHE A 94 18.63 12.16 -6.85
C PHE A 94 18.23 12.32 -8.32
N ALA A 95 18.65 11.35 -9.13
CA ALA A 95 18.14 11.13 -10.47
C ALA A 95 17.30 9.83 -10.46
N VAL A 96 16.08 9.91 -10.96
CA VAL A 96 15.14 8.79 -11.09
C VAL A 96 15.03 8.40 -12.55
N ASP A 97 15.35 7.15 -12.86
CA ASP A 97 15.29 6.60 -14.21
C ASP A 97 13.88 6.07 -14.49
N LEU A 98 13.30 6.44 -15.64
CA LEU A 98 11.98 6.00 -16.05
C LEU A 98 12.07 4.93 -17.13
N GLU A 99 11.03 4.10 -17.24
CA GLU A 99 10.94 2.98 -18.19
C GLU A 99 11.06 3.44 -19.66
N ASP A 100 10.67 4.66 -19.99
CA ASP A 100 10.80 5.26 -21.31
C ASP A 100 12.21 5.78 -21.65
N GLY A 101 13.18 5.56 -20.76
CA GLY A 101 14.57 5.99 -20.89
C GLY A 101 14.84 7.42 -20.46
N SER A 102 13.83 8.20 -20.07
CA SER A 102 14.03 9.54 -19.55
C SER A 102 14.44 9.51 -18.08
N VAL A 103 15.03 10.62 -17.62
CA VAL A 103 15.50 10.82 -16.25
C VAL A 103 14.85 12.07 -15.67
N VAL A 104 14.42 12.01 -14.42
CA VAL A 104 13.93 13.16 -13.67
C VAL A 104 14.80 13.40 -12.43
N HIS A 105 15.00 14.67 -12.10
CA HIS A 105 15.88 15.07 -10.99
C HIS A 105 15.07 15.71 -9.86
N GLY A 106 15.42 15.36 -8.61
CA GLY A 106 14.82 15.96 -7.42
C GLY A 106 15.79 16.01 -6.25
N ARG A 107 15.68 17.04 -5.43
CA ARG A 107 16.50 17.20 -4.22
C ARG A 107 16.15 16.13 -3.18
N ARG A 108 14.88 15.71 -3.14
CA ARG A 108 14.36 14.69 -2.21
C ARG A 108 13.49 13.69 -2.95
N LEU A 109 13.43 12.47 -2.40
CA LEU A 109 12.51 11.43 -2.86
C LEU A 109 11.47 11.12 -1.80
N LEU A 110 10.20 11.07 -2.21
CA LEU A 110 9.12 10.46 -1.45
C LEU A 110 8.64 9.22 -2.21
N VAL A 111 8.99 8.03 -1.72
CA VAL A 111 8.65 6.77 -2.39
C VAL A 111 7.38 6.20 -1.76
N THR A 112 6.37 5.98 -2.59
CA THR A 112 5.02 5.55 -2.21
C THR A 112 4.51 4.48 -3.16
N THR A 113 5.41 3.57 -3.57
CA THR A 113 5.17 2.53 -4.57
C THR A 113 4.16 1.47 -4.12
N GLY A 114 3.79 1.47 -2.85
CA GLY A 114 2.82 0.51 -2.32
C GLY A 114 3.39 -0.89 -2.15
N LEU A 115 2.55 -1.90 -2.33
CA LEU A 115 2.90 -3.30 -2.25
C LEU A 115 2.14 -4.11 -3.31
N GLU A 116 2.57 -5.35 -3.52
CA GLU A 116 1.89 -6.37 -4.29
C GLU A 116 1.34 -7.46 -3.36
N ASP A 117 0.14 -7.95 -3.68
CA ASP A 117 -0.48 -9.08 -2.98
C ASP A 117 -0.10 -10.38 -3.72
N GLU A 118 0.76 -11.20 -3.13
CA GLU A 118 1.03 -12.56 -3.62
C GLU A 118 -0.10 -13.46 -3.13
N LEU A 119 -1.00 -13.80 -4.05
CA LEU A 119 -2.18 -14.59 -3.77
C LEU A 119 -1.84 -16.08 -3.63
N PRO A 120 -2.65 -16.86 -2.87
CA PRO A 120 -2.56 -18.32 -2.88
C PRO A 120 -2.72 -18.89 -4.30
N ASP A 121 -1.88 -19.86 -4.65
CA ASP A 121 -1.93 -20.56 -5.93
C ASP A 121 -3.08 -21.59 -5.94
N VAL A 122 -4.31 -21.08 -5.97
CA VAL A 122 -5.53 -21.86 -6.09
C VAL A 122 -6.32 -21.34 -7.28
N PRO A 123 -6.60 -22.16 -8.29
CA PRO A 123 -7.38 -21.78 -9.47
C PRO A 123 -8.68 -21.06 -9.10
N GLY A 124 -8.92 -19.93 -9.74
CA GLY A 124 -10.09 -19.08 -9.49
C GLY A 124 -9.90 -18.00 -8.43
N VAL A 125 -8.79 -17.96 -7.67
CA VAL A 125 -8.51 -16.92 -6.67
C VAL A 125 -8.14 -15.61 -7.36
N ALA A 126 -7.18 -15.61 -8.27
CA ALA A 126 -6.69 -14.40 -8.91
C ALA A 126 -7.76 -13.73 -9.78
N GLU A 127 -8.57 -14.52 -10.49
CA GLU A 127 -9.63 -14.03 -11.38
C GLU A 127 -10.76 -13.33 -10.62
N ARG A 128 -10.93 -13.62 -9.32
CA ARG A 128 -11.98 -13.08 -8.45
C ARG A 128 -11.48 -12.10 -7.39
N TRP A 129 -10.16 -11.80 -7.44
CA TRP A 129 -9.55 -10.89 -6.48
C TRP A 129 -10.14 -9.48 -6.56
N GLY A 130 -10.50 -8.92 -5.40
CA GLY A 130 -11.16 -7.62 -5.29
C GLY A 130 -12.67 -7.64 -5.51
N HIS A 131 -13.26 -8.82 -5.76
CA HIS A 131 -14.70 -9.05 -5.95
C HIS A 131 -15.22 -10.11 -4.98
N GLN A 132 -15.29 -11.39 -5.41
CA GLN A 132 -15.74 -12.48 -4.53
C GLN A 132 -14.57 -13.06 -3.69
N VAL A 133 -13.32 -12.75 -4.05
CA VAL A 133 -12.14 -13.04 -3.23
C VAL A 133 -11.63 -11.75 -2.62
N LEU A 134 -11.55 -11.71 -1.29
CA LEU A 134 -11.23 -10.53 -0.51
C LEU A 134 -10.28 -10.86 0.64
N HIS A 135 -9.72 -9.82 1.25
CA HIS A 135 -8.76 -9.97 2.33
C HIS A 135 -9.22 -9.29 3.63
N CYS A 136 -9.63 -8.04 3.52
CA CYS A 136 -9.80 -7.15 4.68
C CYS A 136 -11.28 -7.03 5.07
N PRO A 137 -11.66 -7.38 6.31
CA PRO A 137 -13.04 -7.26 6.75
C PRO A 137 -13.51 -5.79 6.84
N PHE A 138 -12.60 -4.87 7.11
CA PHE A 138 -12.91 -3.44 7.23
C PHE A 138 -13.00 -2.73 5.88
N CYS A 139 -12.37 -3.28 4.83
CA CYS A 139 -12.34 -2.68 3.51
C CYS A 139 -13.45 -3.18 2.59
N HIS A 140 -13.90 -4.44 2.79
CA HIS A 140 -14.83 -5.11 1.87
C HIS A 140 -15.76 -6.11 2.59
N GLY A 141 -15.76 -6.13 3.93
CA GLY A 141 -16.55 -7.12 4.66
C GLY A 141 -18.04 -6.80 4.69
N TRP A 142 -18.40 -5.51 4.67
CA TRP A 142 -19.81 -5.07 4.65
C TRP A 142 -20.54 -5.50 3.37
N GLU A 143 -19.85 -5.53 2.23
CA GLU A 143 -20.40 -5.89 0.93
C GLU A 143 -20.75 -7.38 0.83
N VAL A 144 -20.11 -8.21 1.67
CA VAL A 144 -20.35 -9.67 1.74
C VAL A 144 -21.07 -10.10 3.03
N ARG A 145 -21.61 -9.13 3.82
CA ARG A 145 -22.37 -9.44 5.03
C ARG A 145 -23.54 -10.38 4.72
N ASP A 146 -23.89 -11.20 5.67
CA ASP A 146 -24.99 -12.18 5.58
C ASP A 146 -24.84 -13.24 4.47
N GLN A 147 -23.65 -13.31 3.81
CA GLN A 147 -23.35 -14.30 2.79
C GLN A 147 -22.66 -15.54 3.38
N ARG A 148 -22.55 -16.61 2.58
CA ARG A 148 -21.75 -17.80 2.91
C ARG A 148 -20.29 -17.49 2.63
N ILE A 149 -19.48 -17.34 3.67
CA ILE A 149 -18.10 -16.90 3.57
C ILE A 149 -17.16 -18.05 3.94
N GLY A 150 -16.23 -18.39 3.05
CA GLY A 150 -15.13 -19.31 3.34
C GLY A 150 -13.84 -18.57 3.62
N VAL A 151 -13.18 -18.81 4.75
CA VAL A 151 -11.85 -18.29 5.03
C VAL A 151 -10.82 -19.35 4.67
N LEU A 152 -10.01 -19.12 3.66
CA LEU A 152 -8.98 -20.05 3.18
C LEU A 152 -7.75 -19.98 4.08
N ALA A 153 -7.46 -21.05 4.81
CA ALA A 153 -6.32 -21.09 5.71
C ALA A 153 -5.02 -21.39 4.93
N THR A 154 -4.23 -20.35 4.73
CA THR A 154 -2.89 -20.39 4.14
C THR A 154 -1.79 -20.03 5.12
N GLY A 155 -2.15 -19.72 6.38
CA GLY A 155 -1.21 -19.34 7.44
C GLY A 155 -1.90 -19.02 8.76
N ALA A 156 -1.11 -18.62 9.75
CA ALA A 156 -1.56 -18.41 11.14
C ALA A 156 -2.67 -17.35 11.32
N MET A 157 -2.84 -16.43 10.37
CA MET A 157 -3.85 -15.37 10.45
C MET A 157 -5.27 -15.84 10.13
N ALA A 158 -5.47 -17.05 9.61
CA ALA A 158 -6.77 -17.55 9.16
C ALA A 158 -7.81 -17.59 10.29
N THR A 159 -7.45 -18.07 11.49
CA THR A 159 -8.33 -18.07 12.66
C THR A 159 -8.78 -16.63 13.01
N HIS A 160 -7.85 -15.68 13.01
CA HIS A 160 -8.16 -14.29 13.31
C HIS A 160 -9.14 -13.70 12.28
N GLN A 161 -8.89 -13.93 10.99
CA GLN A 161 -9.79 -13.48 9.92
C GLN A 161 -11.18 -14.11 10.04
N ALA A 162 -11.26 -15.44 10.27
CA ALA A 162 -12.53 -16.13 10.43
C ALA A 162 -13.37 -15.56 11.59
N VAL A 163 -12.74 -15.25 12.72
CA VAL A 163 -13.40 -14.61 13.87
C VAL A 163 -13.86 -13.18 13.55
N LEU A 164 -13.09 -12.40 12.77
CA LEU A 164 -13.54 -11.07 12.37
C LEU A 164 -14.74 -11.13 11.41
N PHE A 165 -14.70 -12.01 10.41
CA PHE A 165 -15.81 -12.19 9.47
C PHE A 165 -17.06 -12.78 10.10
N SER A 166 -16.96 -13.57 11.19
CA SER A 166 -18.11 -14.11 11.92
C SER A 166 -18.98 -13.01 12.56
N ARG A 167 -18.52 -11.75 12.59
CA ARG A 167 -19.32 -10.60 13.02
C ARG A 167 -20.07 -9.91 11.88
N LEU A 168 -19.82 -10.35 10.65
CA LEU A 168 -20.49 -9.87 9.45
C LEU A 168 -21.47 -10.88 8.85
N SER A 169 -21.28 -12.16 9.16
CA SER A 169 -22.19 -13.24 8.74
C SER A 169 -22.17 -14.39 9.76
N ASP A 170 -23.31 -15.02 10.00
CA ASP A 170 -23.47 -16.25 10.78
C ASP A 170 -23.13 -17.53 9.96
N ARG A 171 -22.77 -17.37 8.69
CA ARG A 171 -22.47 -18.46 7.74
C ARG A 171 -21.01 -18.43 7.31
N VAL A 172 -20.10 -18.32 8.30
CA VAL A 172 -18.64 -18.34 8.07
C VAL A 172 -18.09 -19.72 8.36
N VAL A 173 -17.24 -20.23 7.47
CA VAL A 173 -16.47 -21.46 7.66
C VAL A 173 -14.98 -21.19 7.48
N LEU A 174 -14.14 -21.88 8.25
CA LEU A 174 -12.70 -21.94 8.04
C LEU A 174 -12.37 -23.15 7.18
N LEU A 175 -11.82 -22.95 6.01
CA LEU A 175 -11.32 -24.00 5.12
C LEU A 175 -9.88 -24.32 5.54
N ALA A 176 -9.62 -25.47 6.13
CA ALA A 176 -8.32 -25.84 6.70
C ALA A 176 -7.19 -25.88 5.67
N HIS A 177 -7.49 -26.26 4.43
CA HIS A 177 -6.62 -26.24 3.27
C HIS A 177 -5.16 -26.67 3.61
N ASP A 178 -4.16 -25.82 3.44
CA ASP A 178 -2.74 -26.12 3.67
C ASP A 178 -2.26 -25.73 5.09
N ALA A 179 -3.08 -25.01 5.88
CA ALA A 179 -2.73 -24.52 7.21
C ALA A 179 -3.89 -24.73 8.22
N PRO A 180 -4.17 -25.99 8.63
CA PRO A 180 -5.23 -26.25 9.59
C PRO A 180 -5.00 -25.49 10.89
N PRO A 181 -6.08 -24.96 11.52
CA PRO A 181 -5.96 -24.24 12.78
C PRO A 181 -5.40 -25.14 13.87
N PRO A 182 -4.51 -24.64 14.74
CA PRO A 182 -4.02 -25.40 15.87
C PRO A 182 -5.18 -25.75 16.83
N ALA A 183 -5.05 -26.85 17.57
CA ALA A 183 -6.09 -27.30 18.52
C ALA A 183 -6.47 -26.22 19.55
N SER A 184 -5.54 -25.36 19.94
CA SER A 184 -5.77 -24.22 20.82
C SER A 184 -6.78 -23.19 20.29
N ASP A 185 -6.94 -23.09 18.97
CA ASP A 185 -7.83 -22.13 18.33
C ASP A 185 -9.25 -22.66 18.13
N LEU A 186 -9.46 -24.00 18.19
CA LEU A 186 -10.77 -24.62 17.98
C LEU A 186 -11.85 -24.10 18.94
N PRO A 187 -11.59 -23.92 20.25
CA PRO A 187 -12.59 -23.36 21.16
C PRO A 187 -12.99 -21.94 20.78
N ARG A 188 -12.05 -21.13 20.30
CA ARG A 188 -12.30 -19.75 19.85
C ARG A 188 -13.15 -19.70 18.57
N LEU A 189 -12.86 -20.57 17.61
CA LEU A 189 -13.66 -20.71 16.39
C LEU A 189 -15.08 -21.16 16.71
N ALA A 190 -15.23 -22.20 17.57
CA ALA A 190 -16.53 -22.68 18.00
C ALA A 190 -17.36 -21.59 18.72
N ALA A 191 -16.74 -20.83 19.63
CA ALA A 191 -17.38 -19.71 20.32
C ALA A 191 -17.80 -18.58 19.37
N ALA A 192 -17.10 -18.43 18.24
CA ALA A 192 -17.43 -17.48 17.17
C ALA A 192 -18.49 -18.03 16.19
N GLY A 193 -18.95 -19.28 16.33
CA GLY A 193 -19.88 -19.93 15.42
C GLY A 193 -19.25 -20.36 14.10
N VAL A 194 -17.91 -20.44 14.02
CA VAL A 194 -17.18 -20.78 12.80
C VAL A 194 -16.90 -22.30 12.78
N ALA A 195 -17.46 -22.99 11.81
CA ALA A 195 -17.13 -24.40 11.55
C ALA A 195 -15.80 -24.53 10.80
N VAL A 196 -15.04 -25.60 11.11
CA VAL A 196 -13.82 -25.94 10.37
C VAL A 196 -14.15 -27.03 9.35
N VAL A 197 -13.86 -26.74 8.08
CA VAL A 197 -13.99 -27.70 6.98
C VAL A 197 -12.60 -28.24 6.67
N THR A 198 -12.41 -29.53 6.82
CA THR A 198 -11.16 -30.22 6.51
C THR A 198 -11.08 -30.57 5.02
N GLY A 199 -9.85 -30.81 4.54
CA GLY A 199 -9.57 -31.10 3.13
C GLY A 199 -8.97 -29.89 2.41
N ARG A 200 -8.21 -30.20 1.38
CA ARG A 200 -7.54 -29.18 0.56
C ARG A 200 -8.53 -28.59 -0.45
N VAL A 201 -8.54 -27.27 -0.59
CA VAL A 201 -9.26 -26.58 -1.67
C VAL A 201 -8.45 -26.69 -2.96
N THR A 202 -9.06 -27.17 -4.02
CA THR A 202 -8.39 -27.38 -5.32
C THR A 202 -8.78 -26.33 -6.35
N ALA A 203 -9.94 -25.67 -6.22
CA ALA A 203 -10.38 -24.59 -7.10
C ALA A 203 -11.52 -23.79 -6.47
N LEU A 204 -11.68 -22.56 -6.94
CA LEU A 204 -12.90 -21.76 -6.82
C LEU A 204 -13.70 -21.90 -8.12
N GLU A 205 -14.98 -22.26 -8.02
CA GLU A 205 -15.84 -22.52 -9.17
C GLU A 205 -17.04 -21.56 -9.23
N GLY A 206 -17.49 -21.24 -10.43
CA GLY A 206 -18.63 -20.39 -10.70
C GLY A 206 -18.42 -19.54 -11.94
N GLU A 207 -19.39 -18.68 -12.23
CA GLU A 207 -19.30 -17.71 -13.33
C GLU A 207 -18.35 -16.55 -12.94
N PRO A 208 -17.87 -15.74 -13.89
CA PRO A 208 -16.91 -14.66 -13.62
C PRO A 208 -17.38 -13.67 -12.55
N ASP A 209 -18.66 -13.36 -12.50
CA ASP A 209 -19.31 -12.42 -11.59
C ASP A 209 -20.01 -13.05 -10.40
N ARG A 210 -20.00 -14.40 -10.32
CA ARG A 210 -20.71 -15.16 -9.28
C ARG A 210 -19.96 -16.41 -8.87
N LEU A 211 -19.48 -16.45 -7.64
CA LEU A 211 -18.91 -17.65 -7.03
C LEU A 211 -20.03 -18.69 -6.75
N ALA A 212 -19.85 -19.92 -7.20
CA ALA A 212 -20.71 -21.04 -6.83
C ALA A 212 -20.23 -21.72 -5.54
N GLY A 213 -18.90 -21.81 -5.35
CA GLY A 213 -18.29 -22.41 -4.18
C GLY A 213 -16.82 -22.76 -4.39
N VAL A 214 -16.30 -23.56 -3.47
CA VAL A 214 -14.94 -24.12 -3.54
C VAL A 214 -15.00 -25.63 -3.74
N ARG A 215 -14.12 -26.17 -4.59
CA ARG A 215 -13.92 -27.59 -4.80
C ARG A 215 -12.91 -28.12 -3.78
N LEU A 216 -13.28 -29.15 -3.04
CA LEU A 216 -12.38 -29.88 -2.16
C LEU A 216 -11.69 -31.04 -2.91
N GLU A 217 -10.59 -31.54 -2.37
CA GLU A 217 -9.80 -32.64 -2.94
C GLU A 217 -10.58 -33.98 -3.09
N ASP A 218 -11.61 -34.18 -2.26
CA ASP A 218 -12.51 -35.34 -2.35
C ASP A 218 -13.58 -35.21 -3.45
N GLY A 219 -13.55 -34.10 -4.21
CA GLY A 219 -14.52 -33.79 -5.24
C GLY A 219 -15.78 -33.07 -4.76
N THR A 220 -15.95 -32.82 -3.46
CA THR A 220 -17.09 -32.09 -2.91
C THR A 220 -17.04 -30.61 -3.35
N LEU A 221 -18.15 -30.08 -3.87
CA LEU A 221 -18.36 -28.65 -4.05
C LEU A 221 -19.05 -28.07 -2.81
N LEU A 222 -18.32 -27.27 -2.04
CA LEU A 222 -18.87 -26.52 -0.90
C LEU A 222 -19.43 -25.18 -1.39
N PRO A 223 -20.76 -24.94 -1.29
CA PRO A 223 -21.35 -23.70 -1.79
C PRO A 223 -20.94 -22.50 -0.94
N LEU A 224 -20.33 -21.49 -1.57
CA LEU A 224 -19.91 -20.22 -0.95
C LEU A 224 -20.22 -19.06 -1.89
N ASP A 225 -20.44 -17.87 -1.31
CA ASP A 225 -20.70 -16.65 -2.06
C ASP A 225 -19.45 -15.76 -2.08
N ALA A 226 -18.56 -15.89 -1.08
CA ALA A 226 -17.30 -15.18 -1.00
C ALA A 226 -16.19 -16.03 -0.34
N VAL A 227 -14.94 -15.76 -0.70
CA VAL A 227 -13.75 -16.39 -0.09
C VAL A 227 -12.82 -15.32 0.42
N VAL A 228 -12.37 -15.47 1.65
CA VAL A 228 -11.37 -14.60 2.28
C VAL A 228 -10.02 -15.30 2.22
N VAL A 229 -9.01 -14.59 1.77
CA VAL A 229 -7.62 -15.07 1.69
C VAL A 229 -6.68 -14.13 2.43
N ALA A 230 -5.58 -14.64 2.94
CA ALA A 230 -4.47 -13.86 3.45
C ALA A 230 -3.34 -13.87 2.42
N PRO A 231 -3.23 -12.85 1.54
CA PRO A 231 -2.10 -12.76 0.63
C PRO A 231 -0.81 -12.52 1.39
N ARG A 232 0.32 -12.91 0.83
CA ARG A 232 1.61 -12.41 1.29
C ARG A 232 1.81 -11.01 0.72
N MET A 233 1.87 -10.01 1.57
CA MET A 233 2.00 -8.60 1.18
C MET A 233 3.47 -8.22 0.98
N VAL A 234 3.85 -7.87 -0.24
CA VAL A 234 5.25 -7.66 -0.60
C VAL A 234 5.47 -6.26 -1.15
N ALA A 235 6.11 -5.41 -0.36
CA ALA A 235 6.59 -4.14 -0.87
C ALA A 235 7.78 -4.37 -1.81
N ARG A 236 7.72 -3.78 -3.02
CA ARG A 236 8.77 -3.84 -4.04
C ARG A 236 9.00 -2.45 -4.60
N SER A 237 10.27 -2.07 -4.73
CA SER A 237 10.64 -0.78 -5.30
C SER A 237 12.02 -0.81 -5.93
N ALA A 238 12.08 -0.90 -7.24
CA ALA A 238 13.34 -0.81 -7.98
C ALA A 238 14.12 0.49 -7.68
N VAL A 239 13.42 1.55 -7.30
CA VAL A 239 14.01 2.84 -6.89
C VAL A 239 14.75 2.69 -5.55
N LEU A 240 14.13 2.04 -4.56
CA LEU A 240 14.74 1.85 -3.24
C LEU A 240 15.89 0.84 -3.30
N ASP A 241 15.71 -0.27 -4.03
CA ASP A 241 16.73 -1.29 -4.24
C ASP A 241 17.99 -0.69 -4.88
N ALA A 242 17.82 0.15 -5.92
CA ALA A 242 18.93 0.83 -6.60
C ALA A 242 19.67 1.82 -5.68
N LEU A 243 19.01 2.33 -4.63
CA LEU A 243 19.58 3.23 -3.64
C LEU A 243 20.13 2.49 -2.40
N GLY A 244 20.14 1.16 -2.43
CA GLY A 244 20.70 0.30 -1.37
C GLY A 244 19.80 0.13 -0.15
N LEU A 245 18.49 0.43 -0.26
CA LEU A 245 17.53 0.08 0.77
C LEU A 245 16.98 -1.32 0.48
N GLU A 246 16.88 -2.13 1.51
CA GLU A 246 16.37 -3.50 1.41
C GLU A 246 15.06 -3.66 2.20
N PRO A 247 14.09 -4.42 1.67
CA PRO A 247 12.88 -4.72 2.41
C PRO A 247 13.19 -5.73 3.53
N VAL A 248 12.52 -5.58 4.66
CA VAL A 248 12.63 -6.49 5.80
C VAL A 248 11.34 -7.27 6.02
N PRO A 249 11.41 -8.50 6.58
CA PRO A 249 10.21 -9.24 6.97
C PRO A 249 9.38 -8.46 7.99
N HIS A 250 8.06 -8.41 7.78
CA HIS A 250 7.16 -7.83 8.77
C HIS A 250 7.07 -8.73 10.03
N PRO A 251 7.08 -8.17 11.26
CA PRO A 251 7.12 -8.97 12.50
C PRO A 251 6.00 -10.00 12.65
N THR A 252 4.85 -9.77 12.04
CA THR A 252 3.70 -10.71 12.08
C THR A 252 3.77 -11.81 11.01
N GLY A 253 4.80 -11.81 10.16
CA GLY A 253 4.95 -12.77 9.07
C GLY A 253 4.02 -12.54 7.85
N MET A 254 3.26 -11.43 7.82
CA MET A 254 2.31 -11.16 6.72
C MET A 254 2.98 -10.74 5.41
N GLY A 255 4.28 -10.48 5.39
CA GLY A 255 5.00 -10.08 4.19
C GLY A 255 6.31 -9.36 4.49
N GLN A 256 6.66 -8.40 3.63
CA GLN A 256 7.87 -7.58 3.77
C GLN A 256 7.62 -6.12 3.38
N HIS A 257 8.32 -5.20 4.04
CA HIS A 257 8.21 -3.76 3.84
C HIS A 257 9.58 -3.09 3.92
N TYR A 258 9.69 -1.85 3.43
CA TYR A 258 10.90 -1.04 3.63
C TYR A 258 10.77 -0.26 4.94
N PRO A 259 11.81 -0.30 5.81
CA PRO A 259 11.76 0.37 7.11
C PRO A 259 11.75 1.90 6.96
N ALA A 260 10.87 2.54 7.71
CA ALA A 260 10.85 3.98 7.91
C ALA A 260 10.36 4.30 9.33
N ASP A 261 10.71 5.46 9.82
CA ASP A 261 10.16 5.96 11.09
C ASP A 261 8.70 6.47 10.91
N PRO A 262 7.97 6.79 11.98
CA PRO A 262 6.60 7.31 11.87
C PRO A 262 6.45 8.61 11.07
N THR A 263 7.54 9.32 10.79
CA THR A 263 7.56 10.53 9.96
C THR A 263 7.90 10.24 8.49
N GLY A 264 8.15 8.98 8.16
CA GLY A 264 8.51 8.50 6.84
C GLY A 264 10.00 8.57 6.53
N ARG A 265 10.87 8.97 7.46
CA ARG A 265 12.31 8.99 7.22
C ARG A 265 12.87 7.58 7.16
N THR A 266 13.78 7.37 6.21
CA THR A 266 14.58 6.14 6.12
C THR A 266 15.95 6.33 6.78
N GLY A 267 16.77 5.27 6.82
CA GLY A 267 18.19 5.38 7.20
C GLY A 267 19.06 6.12 6.18
N VAL A 268 18.50 6.50 5.01
CA VAL A 268 19.21 7.19 3.93
C VAL A 268 18.69 8.62 3.81
N ALA A 269 19.55 9.60 4.05
CA ALA A 269 19.18 11.02 4.02
C ALA A 269 18.54 11.42 2.69
N GLY A 270 17.47 12.19 2.75
CA GLY A 270 16.74 12.70 1.59
C GLY A 270 15.73 11.71 0.98
N ILE A 271 15.58 10.51 1.53
CA ILE A 271 14.61 9.49 1.09
C ILE A 271 13.55 9.30 2.16
N PHE A 272 12.28 9.45 1.76
CA PHE A 272 11.10 9.30 2.61
C PHE A 272 10.16 8.24 2.02
N LEU A 273 9.44 7.54 2.91
CA LEU A 273 8.46 6.53 2.53
C LEU A 273 7.09 6.85 3.12
N ALA A 274 6.02 6.47 2.43
CA ALA A 274 4.67 6.54 2.98
C ALA A 274 3.72 5.53 2.31
N GLY A 275 2.70 5.09 3.04
CA GLY A 275 1.72 4.11 2.58
C GLY A 275 2.26 2.68 2.63
N ASN A 276 1.68 1.79 1.81
CA ASN A 276 1.92 0.36 1.93
C ASN A 276 3.36 -0.09 1.63
N VAL A 277 4.21 0.73 1.07
CA VAL A 277 5.64 0.42 0.93
C VAL A 277 6.33 0.31 2.31
N ALA A 278 5.85 1.06 3.32
CA ALA A 278 6.38 1.08 4.68
C ALA A 278 5.43 0.45 5.72
N ASP A 279 4.11 0.55 5.53
CA ASP A 279 3.08 -0.05 6.41
C ASP A 279 2.13 -0.91 5.58
N LEU A 280 2.30 -2.24 5.67
CA LEU A 280 1.51 -3.21 4.91
C LEU A 280 0.01 -3.13 5.21
N THR A 281 -0.36 -2.65 6.40
CA THR A 281 -1.74 -2.60 6.89
C THR A 281 -2.47 -1.29 6.62
N ALA A 282 -1.75 -0.27 6.14
CA ALA A 282 -2.30 1.06 5.94
C ALA A 282 -3.45 1.06 4.93
N GLN A 283 -4.65 1.38 5.40
CA GLN A 283 -5.81 1.68 4.55
C GLN A 283 -5.63 3.04 3.86
N VAL A 284 -6.54 3.40 2.96
CA VAL A 284 -6.46 4.64 2.16
C VAL A 284 -6.29 5.88 3.05
N GLY A 285 -7.07 5.98 4.14
CA GLY A 285 -6.98 7.12 5.07
C GLY A 285 -5.64 7.20 5.79
N ALA A 286 -5.13 6.07 6.30
CA ALA A 286 -3.83 5.99 6.95
C ALA A 286 -2.69 6.28 5.96
N SER A 287 -2.76 5.74 4.74
CA SER A 287 -1.80 6.01 3.68
C SER A 287 -1.75 7.51 3.32
N ALA A 288 -2.92 8.16 3.21
CA ALA A 288 -3.00 9.59 2.91
C ALA A 288 -2.40 10.44 4.05
N ALA A 289 -2.69 10.09 5.30
CA ALA A 289 -2.13 10.78 6.48
C ALA A 289 -0.61 10.62 6.53
N ALA A 290 -0.09 9.40 6.33
CA ALA A 290 1.35 9.14 6.29
C ALA A 290 2.03 9.93 5.16
N GLY A 291 1.40 9.98 3.97
CA GLY A 291 1.88 10.79 2.85
C GLY A 291 1.99 12.28 3.19
N THR A 292 0.93 12.83 3.81
CA THR A 292 0.93 14.23 4.25
C THR A 292 2.05 14.50 5.26
N THR A 293 2.24 13.61 6.25
CA THR A 293 3.31 13.72 7.24
C THR A 293 4.69 13.68 6.57
N ALA A 294 4.94 12.71 5.70
CA ALA A 294 6.21 12.59 4.98
C ALA A 294 6.47 13.83 4.10
N GLY A 295 5.45 14.33 3.38
CA GLY A 295 5.57 15.57 2.61
C GLY A 295 5.94 16.79 3.46
N ALA A 296 5.35 16.93 4.66
CA ALA A 296 5.71 17.98 5.60
C ALA A 296 7.15 17.85 6.08
N MET A 297 7.62 16.62 6.35
CA MET A 297 9.02 16.38 6.76
C MET A 297 10.01 16.66 5.63
N VAL A 298 9.70 16.30 4.40
CA VAL A 298 10.48 16.68 3.21
C VAL A 298 10.61 18.19 3.13
N HIS A 299 9.50 18.92 3.30
CA HIS A 299 9.52 20.40 3.30
C HIS A 299 10.39 20.98 4.40
N ALA A 300 10.25 20.47 5.64
CA ALA A 300 11.06 20.93 6.78
C ALA A 300 12.56 20.71 6.52
N GLU A 301 12.95 19.54 6.01
CA GLU A 301 14.36 19.24 5.71
C GLU A 301 14.94 20.16 4.63
N LEU A 302 14.14 20.48 3.61
CA LEU A 302 14.53 21.44 2.56
C LEU A 302 14.72 22.86 3.12
N ILE A 303 13.89 23.28 4.07
CA ILE A 303 14.04 24.59 4.75
C ILE A 303 15.36 24.62 5.53
N GLU A 304 15.66 23.60 6.32
CA GLU A 304 16.89 23.55 7.11
C GLU A 304 18.14 23.60 6.22
N GLU A 305 18.14 22.89 5.09
CA GLU A 305 19.22 22.93 4.11
C GLU A 305 19.38 24.35 3.51
N GLU A 306 18.27 24.99 3.13
CA GLU A 306 18.26 26.34 2.56
C GLU A 306 18.72 27.38 3.57
N LEU A 307 18.32 27.26 4.85
CA LEU A 307 18.78 28.16 5.91
C LEU A 307 20.26 27.95 6.23
N ALA A 308 20.72 26.69 6.29
CA ALA A 308 22.12 26.38 6.53
C ALA A 308 23.04 26.99 5.45
N ALA A 309 22.59 27.02 4.19
CA ALA A 309 23.33 27.65 3.10
C ALA A 309 23.40 29.21 3.18
N LEU A 310 22.50 29.84 3.95
CA LEU A 310 22.43 31.27 4.15
C LEU A 310 23.16 31.75 5.42
N LEU A 311 23.37 30.85 6.38
CA LEU A 311 24.05 31.21 7.63
C LEU A 311 25.55 31.32 7.41
N PRO A 312 26.23 32.35 8.05
CA PRO A 312 27.67 32.41 8.02
C PRO A 312 28.29 31.17 8.69
N ALA A 313 29.45 30.79 8.19
CA ALA A 313 30.22 29.72 8.83
C ALA A 313 30.40 30.00 10.34
N PRO A 314 30.32 28.98 11.24
CA PRO A 314 30.56 29.18 12.65
C PRO A 314 31.91 29.89 12.83
N VAL A 315 31.90 31.04 13.52
CA VAL A 315 33.15 31.72 13.90
C VAL A 315 33.73 30.84 15.01
N ASP A 316 34.87 30.21 14.77
CA ASP A 316 35.65 29.53 15.80
C ASP A 316 35.99 30.60 16.87
N GLN A 317 35.22 30.62 17.98
CA GLN A 317 35.62 31.36 19.16
C GLN A 317 36.70 30.51 19.85
N PRO A 318 37.96 31.04 19.94
CA PRO A 318 38.92 30.35 20.78
C PRO A 318 38.40 30.34 22.21
N LEU A 319 38.32 29.15 22.79
CA LEU A 319 38.04 28.98 24.23
C LEU A 319 39.08 29.81 25.01
N ALA A 320 38.59 30.82 25.73
CA ALA A 320 39.38 31.61 26.68
C ALA A 320 39.65 30.83 27.96
#